data_ffdcaa1a39735547c4b18049d7da5b9f
#
_entry.id   ffdcaa1a39735547c4b18049d7da5b9f
#
_cell.length_a   1.000
_cell.length_b   1.000
_cell.length_c   1.000
_cell.angle_alpha   90.00
_cell.angle_beta   90.00
_cell.angle_gamma   90.00
#
_symmetry.space_group_name_H-M   'P 1'
#
loop_
_entity.id
_entity.type
_entity.pdbx_description
1 polymer ?
#
loop_
_entity_poly.entity_id
_entity_poly.type
_entity_poly.pdbx_seq_one_letter_code
_entity_poly.pdbx_strand_id
1 'polypeptide(L)'
;MVLTNVYGCALTIRATLPALYASRGHALLTSSTAGRRVLPGSLYSATKFSVTAMGEALRQEVVDSGVRVTLIEPGMVDTPFFDNGVPTGSLEAQDIARAVAYAVEQPPHVDVNEILIRPTAQSS
;
A
#
# COMPACT_ATOMS: atom_id res chain seq x y z
N MET A 1 -0.28 -10.96 11.95
CA MET A 1 -0.86 -10.44 10.68
C MET A 1 -2.12 -9.62 10.89
N VAL A 2 -3.14 -10.20 11.52
CA VAL A 2 -4.43 -9.50 11.68
C VAL A 2 -4.28 -8.25 12.52
N LEU A 3 -3.59 -8.32 13.66
CA LEU A 3 -3.39 -7.14 14.52
C LEU A 3 -2.62 -6.04 13.81
N THR A 4 -1.56 -6.37 13.07
CA THR A 4 -0.73 -5.37 12.38
C THR A 4 -1.40 -4.88 11.10
N ASN A 5 -1.76 -5.79 10.20
CA ASN A 5 -2.24 -5.42 8.87
C ASN A 5 -3.67 -4.90 8.86
N VAL A 6 -4.52 -5.38 9.75
CA VAL A 6 -5.94 -4.98 9.79
C VAL A 6 -6.18 -3.95 10.89
N TYR A 7 -6.06 -4.38 12.14
CA TYR A 7 -6.37 -3.54 13.28
C TYR A 7 -5.43 -2.34 13.40
N GLY A 8 -4.11 -2.60 13.28
CA GLY A 8 -3.11 -1.53 13.34
C GLY A 8 -3.28 -0.50 12.23
N CYS A 9 -3.59 -0.96 11.01
CA CYS A 9 -3.84 -0.05 9.90
C CYS A 9 -5.07 0.82 10.18
N ALA A 10 -6.17 0.22 10.64
CA ALA A 10 -7.38 0.96 10.97
C ALA A 10 -7.14 2.00 12.07
N LEU A 11 -6.40 1.63 13.12
CA LEU A 11 -6.06 2.56 14.20
C LEU A 11 -5.18 3.71 13.72
N THR A 12 -4.22 3.42 12.87
CA THR A 12 -3.32 4.45 12.31
C THR A 12 -4.11 5.46 11.47
N ILE A 13 -5.01 4.98 10.63
CA ILE A 13 -5.87 5.85 9.84
C ILE A 13 -6.70 6.74 10.77
N ARG A 14 -7.36 6.14 11.76
CA ARG A 14 -8.19 6.89 12.70
C ARG A 14 -7.40 7.96 13.45
N ALA A 15 -6.21 7.60 13.93
CA ALA A 15 -5.37 8.50 14.71
C ALA A 15 -4.83 9.68 13.88
N THR A 16 -4.55 9.45 12.60
CA THR A 16 -3.93 10.46 11.72
C THR A 16 -4.93 11.29 10.92
N LEU A 17 -6.17 10.86 10.82
CA LEU A 17 -7.18 11.49 9.97
C LEU A 17 -7.37 12.99 10.25
N PRO A 18 -7.49 13.45 11.52
CA PRO A 18 -7.63 14.89 11.78
C PRO A 18 -6.44 15.71 11.26
N ALA A 19 -5.21 15.19 11.43
CA ALA A 19 -4.00 15.85 10.93
C ALA A 19 -3.94 15.85 9.40
N LEU A 20 -4.40 14.78 8.78
CA LEU A 20 -4.48 14.69 7.31
C LEU A 20 -5.44 15.74 6.76
N TYR A 21 -6.61 15.91 7.37
CA TYR A 21 -7.54 16.94 6.96
C TYR A 21 -6.95 18.34 7.12
N ALA A 22 -6.33 18.60 8.27
CA ALA A 22 -5.76 19.92 8.57
C ALA A 22 -4.66 20.33 7.60
N SER A 23 -3.81 19.38 7.22
CA SER A 23 -2.64 19.61 6.35
C SER A 23 -2.92 19.40 4.87
N ARG A 24 -4.09 18.86 4.51
CA ARG A 24 -4.36 18.34 3.17
C ARG A 24 -3.27 17.35 2.78
N GLY A 25 -3.01 16.42 3.68
CA GLY A 25 -1.87 15.52 3.61
C GLY A 25 -2.05 14.36 2.65
N HIS A 26 -1.19 13.36 2.81
CA HIS A 26 -1.14 12.22 1.92
C HIS A 26 -1.01 10.93 2.73
N ALA A 27 -1.99 10.07 2.66
CA ALA A 27 -1.93 8.75 3.27
C ALA A 27 -1.43 7.75 2.23
N LEU A 28 -0.34 7.07 2.56
CA LEU A 28 0.20 5.98 1.73
C LEU A 28 0.10 4.69 2.53
N LEU A 29 -0.57 3.71 1.96
CA LEU A 29 -0.81 2.42 2.58
C LEU A 29 -0.12 1.34 1.78
N THR A 30 0.66 0.52 2.46
CA THR A 30 1.36 -0.59 1.79
C THR A 30 0.50 -1.85 1.86
N SER A 31 -0.05 -2.20 0.72
CA SER A 31 -0.73 -3.46 0.52
C SER A 31 0.26 -4.47 -0.12
N SER A 32 -0.17 -5.18 -1.14
CA SER A 32 0.63 -6.20 -1.80
C SER A 32 -0.11 -6.64 -3.06
N THR A 33 0.58 -7.31 -3.97
CA THR A 33 -0.11 -8.07 -5.02
C THR A 33 -1.08 -9.09 -4.40
N ALA A 34 -0.76 -9.59 -3.18
CA ALA A 34 -1.65 -10.46 -2.40
C ALA A 34 -2.92 -9.74 -1.92
N GLY A 35 -2.97 -8.42 -1.98
CA GLY A 35 -4.17 -7.63 -1.70
C GLY A 35 -5.04 -7.40 -2.93
N ARG A 36 -4.62 -7.89 -4.09
CA ARG A 36 -5.38 -7.79 -5.36
C ARG A 36 -5.66 -9.15 -5.97
N ARG A 37 -5.03 -10.19 -5.49
CA ARG A 37 -5.30 -11.56 -5.92
C ARG A 37 -5.13 -12.52 -4.75
N VAL A 38 -5.94 -13.56 -4.75
CA VAL A 38 -5.95 -14.56 -3.69
C VAL A 38 -4.76 -15.48 -3.80
N LEU A 39 -4.09 -15.74 -2.66
CA LEU A 39 -3.07 -16.75 -2.52
C LEU A 39 -3.66 -17.92 -1.74
N PRO A 40 -3.72 -19.12 -2.33
CA PRO A 40 -4.32 -20.27 -1.65
C PRO A 40 -3.66 -20.56 -0.30
N GLY A 41 -4.49 -20.84 0.70
CA GLY A 41 -4.02 -21.21 2.03
C GLY A 41 -3.33 -20.10 2.80
N SER A 42 -3.50 -18.84 2.39
CA SER A 42 -2.80 -17.71 3.00
C SER A 42 -3.74 -16.71 3.65
N LEU A 43 -3.64 -16.58 4.96
CA LEU A 43 -4.30 -15.50 5.70
C LEU A 43 -3.71 -14.14 5.31
N TYR A 44 -2.46 -14.12 4.89
CA TYR A 44 -1.78 -12.91 4.43
C TYR A 44 -2.56 -12.20 3.34
N SER A 45 -3.02 -12.96 2.34
CA SER A 45 -3.82 -12.40 1.25
C SER A 45 -5.09 -11.73 1.80
N ALA A 46 -5.79 -12.39 2.71
CA ALA A 46 -6.99 -11.82 3.33
C ALA A 46 -6.69 -10.50 4.04
N THR A 47 -5.59 -10.43 4.81
CA THR A 47 -5.21 -9.19 5.51
C THR A 47 -4.82 -8.09 4.54
N LYS A 48 -4.16 -8.41 3.43
CA LYS A 48 -3.76 -7.42 2.43
C LYS A 48 -4.95 -6.92 1.59
N PHE A 49 -5.93 -7.79 1.30
CA PHE A 49 -7.21 -7.33 0.73
C PHE A 49 -7.90 -6.34 1.67
N SER A 50 -7.83 -6.58 2.97
CA SER A 50 -8.35 -5.66 3.97
C SER A 50 -7.68 -4.28 3.88
N VAL A 51 -6.35 -4.23 3.75
CA VAL A 51 -5.62 -2.97 3.59
C VAL A 51 -6.04 -2.26 2.31
N THR A 52 -6.18 -3.00 1.21
CA THR A 52 -6.65 -2.44 -0.06
C THR A 52 -8.05 -1.82 0.09
N ALA A 53 -8.95 -2.54 0.75
CA ALA A 53 -10.31 -2.06 0.99
C ALA A 53 -10.32 -0.81 1.89
N MET A 54 -9.50 -0.79 2.94
CA MET A 54 -9.40 0.38 3.82
C MET A 54 -8.87 1.61 3.08
N GLY A 55 -7.90 1.42 2.19
CA GLY A 55 -7.38 2.52 1.39
C GLY A 55 -8.43 3.11 0.47
N GLU A 56 -9.19 2.28 -0.21
CA GLU A 56 -10.26 2.75 -1.09
C GLU A 56 -11.40 3.40 -0.30
N ALA A 57 -11.76 2.83 0.85
CA ALA A 57 -12.77 3.44 1.71
C ALA A 57 -12.32 4.82 2.20
N LEU A 58 -11.06 4.94 2.60
CA LEU A 58 -10.50 6.23 3.03
C LEU A 58 -10.52 7.24 1.88
N ARG A 59 -10.13 6.82 0.68
CA ARG A 59 -10.15 7.69 -0.49
C ARG A 59 -11.55 8.28 -0.73
N GLN A 60 -12.58 7.45 -0.67
CA GLN A 60 -13.95 7.90 -0.85
C GLN A 60 -14.40 8.85 0.25
N GLU A 61 -13.99 8.59 1.49
CA GLU A 61 -14.35 9.43 2.64
C GLU A 61 -13.74 10.82 2.57
N VAL A 62 -12.52 10.94 2.07
CA VAL A 62 -11.78 12.20 2.03
C VAL A 62 -11.88 12.94 0.70
N VAL A 63 -12.71 12.49 -0.21
CA VAL A 63 -12.87 13.14 -1.52
C VAL A 63 -13.24 14.61 -1.34
N ASP A 64 -12.67 15.46 -2.17
CA ASP A 64 -12.83 16.92 -2.14
C ASP A 64 -12.23 17.63 -0.90
N SER A 65 -11.59 16.91 0.00
CA SER A 65 -10.92 17.50 1.17
C SER A 65 -9.51 18.00 0.88
N GLY A 66 -8.92 17.59 -0.23
CA GLY A 66 -7.52 17.83 -0.55
C GLY A 66 -6.57 16.75 -0.03
N VAL A 67 -7.06 15.81 0.76
CA VAL A 67 -6.27 14.66 1.23
C VAL A 67 -6.12 13.66 0.08
N ARG A 68 -4.88 13.20 -0.13
CA ARG A 68 -4.58 12.19 -1.15
C ARG A 68 -4.39 10.83 -0.50
N VAL A 69 -4.75 9.79 -1.21
CA VAL A 69 -4.64 8.41 -0.72
C VAL A 69 -4.03 7.53 -1.80
N THR A 70 -2.94 6.86 -1.47
CA THR A 70 -2.22 5.98 -2.39
C THR A 70 -2.03 4.61 -1.77
N LEU A 71 -2.37 3.57 -2.51
CA LEU A 71 -2.05 2.19 -2.19
C LEU A 71 -0.81 1.79 -2.97
N ILE A 72 0.21 1.31 -2.26
CA ILE A 72 1.39 0.70 -2.89
C ILE A 72 1.23 -0.81 -2.77
N GLU A 73 1.28 -1.51 -3.89
CA GLU A 73 1.00 -2.94 -3.97
C GLU A 73 2.18 -3.69 -4.59
N PRO A 74 3.26 -3.89 -3.82
CA PRO A 74 4.45 -4.55 -4.35
C PRO A 74 4.27 -6.06 -4.47
N GLY A 75 4.95 -6.62 -5.47
CA GLY A 75 5.20 -8.04 -5.56
C GLY A 75 6.38 -8.45 -4.69
N MET A 76 7.19 -9.39 -5.15
CA MET A 76 8.35 -9.88 -4.39
C MET A 76 9.45 -8.83 -4.30
N VAL A 77 9.77 -8.41 -3.08
CA VAL A 77 10.82 -7.43 -2.77
C VAL A 77 11.88 -8.11 -1.92
N ASP A 78 13.14 -7.91 -2.25
CA ASP A 78 14.26 -8.44 -1.47
C ASP A 78 14.42 -7.60 -0.19
N THR A 79 13.87 -8.12 0.90
CA THR A 79 13.93 -7.52 2.23
C THR A 79 14.09 -8.59 3.30
N PRO A 80 14.44 -8.23 4.54
CA PRO A 80 14.52 -9.17 5.66
C PRO A 80 13.22 -9.90 5.99
N PHE A 81 12.09 -9.52 5.37
CA PHE A 81 10.82 -10.21 5.52
C PHE A 81 10.91 -11.68 5.05
N PHE A 82 11.80 -11.98 4.10
CA PHE A 82 11.97 -13.32 3.55
C PHE A 82 13.20 -13.99 4.13
N ASP A 83 13.02 -14.88 5.10
CA ASP A 83 14.11 -15.58 5.81
C ASP A 83 14.98 -16.44 4.89
N ASN A 84 14.38 -17.03 3.86
CA ASN A 84 15.07 -17.93 2.92
C ASN A 84 15.50 -17.24 1.63
N GLY A 85 15.50 -15.89 1.63
CA GLY A 85 15.80 -15.13 0.44
C GLY A 85 14.62 -15.04 -0.52
N VAL A 86 14.85 -14.46 -1.67
CA VAL A 86 13.84 -14.21 -2.70
C VAL A 86 14.35 -14.75 -4.04
N PRO A 87 13.42 -15.02 -4.98
CA PRO A 87 13.81 -15.42 -6.34
C PRO A 87 14.71 -14.37 -7.00
N THR A 88 15.59 -14.81 -7.88
CA THR A 88 16.40 -13.93 -8.72
C THR A 88 15.49 -13.00 -9.50
N GLY A 89 15.86 -11.71 -9.56
CA GLY A 89 15.08 -10.71 -10.29
C GLY A 89 13.95 -10.08 -9.47
N SER A 90 13.87 -10.34 -8.17
CA SER A 90 12.93 -9.66 -7.28
C SER A 90 13.20 -8.16 -7.23
N LEU A 91 12.19 -7.38 -6.87
CA LEU A 91 12.34 -5.94 -6.66
C LEU A 91 13.28 -5.67 -5.49
N GLU A 92 13.94 -4.53 -5.55
CA GLU A 92 14.69 -3.99 -4.42
C GLU A 92 13.83 -2.95 -3.69
N ALA A 93 14.14 -2.71 -2.42
CA ALA A 93 13.45 -1.70 -1.63
C ALA A 93 13.45 -0.33 -2.33
N GLN A 94 14.54 0.00 -3.02
CA GLN A 94 14.67 1.26 -3.75
C GLN A 94 13.64 1.39 -4.89
N ASP A 95 13.23 0.30 -5.49
CA ASP A 95 12.21 0.33 -6.54
C ASP A 95 10.87 0.80 -5.97
N ILE A 96 10.54 0.34 -4.76
CA ILE A 96 9.32 0.77 -4.07
C ILE A 96 9.44 2.23 -3.62
N ALA A 97 10.59 2.63 -3.12
CA ALA A 97 10.84 4.01 -2.71
C ALA A 97 10.63 4.99 -3.87
N ARG A 98 11.09 4.64 -5.07
CA ARG A 98 10.87 5.47 -6.26
C ARG A 98 9.39 5.59 -6.61
N ALA A 99 8.62 4.53 -6.45
CA ALA A 99 7.19 4.57 -6.70
C ALA A 99 6.46 5.47 -5.69
N VAL A 100 6.85 5.39 -4.43
CA VAL A 100 6.31 6.27 -3.37
C VAL A 100 6.64 7.74 -3.69
N ALA A 101 7.88 8.02 -4.06
CA ALA A 101 8.31 9.37 -4.42
C ALA A 101 7.48 9.91 -5.59
N TYR A 102 7.25 9.08 -6.62
CA TYR A 102 6.42 9.47 -7.75
C TYR A 102 5.02 9.91 -7.30
N ALA A 103 4.38 9.14 -6.44
CA ALA A 103 3.03 9.47 -5.98
C ALA A 103 3.01 10.76 -5.16
N VAL A 104 4.00 10.94 -4.29
CA VAL A 104 4.08 12.11 -3.39
C VAL A 104 4.39 13.40 -4.16
N GLU A 105 5.21 13.32 -5.20
CA GLU A 105 5.68 14.47 -5.96
C GLU A 105 4.65 15.04 -6.94
N GLN A 106 3.51 14.39 -7.12
CA GLN A 106 2.49 14.89 -8.02
C GLN A 106 1.87 16.20 -7.49
N PRO A 107 1.36 17.06 -8.40
CA PRO A 107 0.66 18.29 -7.98
C PRO A 107 -0.52 17.96 -7.06
N PRO A 108 -0.94 18.93 -6.21
CA PRO A 108 -2.01 18.67 -5.21
C PRO A 108 -3.34 18.16 -5.77
N HIS A 109 -3.65 18.45 -7.01
CA HIS A 109 -4.90 18.01 -7.64
C HIS A 109 -4.80 16.61 -8.26
N VAL A 110 -3.63 15.99 -8.20
CA VAL A 110 -3.40 14.66 -8.75
C VAL A 110 -3.29 13.66 -7.61
N ASP A 111 -4.18 12.70 -7.59
CA ASP A 111 -4.23 11.65 -6.58
C ASP A 111 -3.96 10.31 -7.26
N VAL A 112 -2.74 9.82 -7.10
CA VAL A 112 -2.36 8.50 -7.62
C VAL A 112 -2.83 7.47 -6.60
N ASN A 113 -3.92 6.79 -6.91
CA ASN A 113 -4.60 5.96 -5.91
C ASN A 113 -4.02 4.56 -5.76
N GLU A 114 -3.39 4.03 -6.80
CA GLU A 114 -2.88 2.66 -6.78
C GLU A 114 -1.65 2.53 -7.63
N ILE A 115 -0.59 1.94 -7.08
CA ILE A 115 0.61 1.58 -7.84
C ILE A 115 0.89 0.10 -7.55
N LEU A 116 0.60 -0.74 -8.53
CA LEU A 116 0.89 -2.17 -8.45
C LEU A 116 2.19 -2.42 -9.20
N ILE A 117 3.18 -2.96 -8.51
CA ILE A 117 4.55 -3.11 -9.00
C ILE A 117 5.00 -4.57 -8.82
N ARG A 118 5.43 -5.21 -9.90
CA ARG A 118 5.97 -6.58 -9.88
C ARG A 118 7.34 -6.62 -10.52
N PRO A 119 8.19 -7.55 -10.10
CA PRO A 119 9.34 -7.92 -10.94
C PRO A 119 8.81 -8.41 -12.30
N THR A 120 9.53 -8.14 -13.36
CA THR A 120 9.13 -8.60 -14.69
C THR A 120 9.04 -10.13 -14.77
N ALA A 121 9.76 -10.84 -13.90
CA ALA A 121 9.77 -12.30 -13.85
C ALA A 121 8.63 -12.90 -13.00
N GLN A 122 7.86 -12.08 -12.29
CA GLN A 122 6.77 -12.57 -11.44
C GLN A 122 5.49 -12.72 -12.25
N SER A 123 4.99 -13.97 -12.33
CA SER A 123 3.78 -14.26 -13.11
C SER A 123 2.49 -13.94 -12.35
N SER A 124 2.56 -13.84 -11.07
CA SER A 124 1.41 -13.63 -10.21
C SER A 124 1.64 -12.52 -9.21
#